data_642a2a6077f72278632478657287b140
#
_entry.id   642a2a6077f72278632478657287b140
#
_cell.length_a   1.000
_cell.length_b   1.000
_cell.length_c   1.000
_cell.angle_alpha   90.00
_cell.angle_beta   90.00
_cell.angle_gamma   90.00
#
_symmetry.space_group_name_H-M   'P 1'
#
loop_
_entity.id
_entity.type
_entity.pdbx_description
1 polymer ?
#
loop_
_entity_poly.entity_id
_entity_poly.type
_entity_poly.pdbx_seq_one_letter_code
_entity_poly.pdbx_strand_id
1 'polypeptide(L)'
;RVAKTRTKSSSGDQVKFSSMEDTLRLDIAAKNGAIRSMTSAQGYLLATMNALDSGDYILKKLHDIAVQASDGNKTTNELSALDVGAEILGDEFHKLMTSANFKGKPVFSETNTNMKIGTGAQNTSIDIGIKQVEYDDLYDHINSPENSITPGITYEITKPLTNDQKETILARSSASNAAQLVVGAQFTVIDQAA
;
A
#
# COMPACT_ATOMS: atom_id res chain seq x y z
N ARG A 1 33.63 11.33 72.62
CA ARG A 1 32.19 11.16 72.43
C ARG A 1 31.87 11.78 71.02
N VAL A 2 31.73 10.95 70.03
CA VAL A 2 31.24 11.36 68.67
C VAL A 2 29.73 11.42 68.81
N ALA A 3 29.17 12.62 68.75
CA ALA A 3 27.73 12.82 68.68
C ALA A 3 27.29 12.39 67.25
N LYS A 4 26.56 11.30 67.15
CA LYS A 4 25.82 10.93 65.93
C LYS A 4 24.70 11.95 65.76
N THR A 5 24.92 12.94 64.91
CA THR A 5 23.85 13.77 64.41
C THR A 5 23.03 12.92 63.42
N ARG A 6 22.00 12.28 63.96
CA ARG A 6 20.93 11.72 63.16
C ARG A 6 20.14 12.92 62.64
N THR A 7 20.41 13.33 61.46
CA THR A 7 19.51 14.20 60.72
C THR A 7 18.19 13.45 60.60
N LYS A 8 17.19 13.86 61.38
CA LYS A 8 15.80 13.51 61.15
C LYS A 8 15.46 14.12 59.78
N SER A 9 15.49 13.30 58.71
CA SER A 9 14.85 13.72 57.49
C SER A 9 13.38 13.98 57.85
N SER A 10 12.94 15.20 57.67
CA SER A 10 11.55 15.56 57.93
C SER A 10 10.65 14.72 57.03
N SER A 11 9.47 14.35 57.51
CA SER A 11 8.49 13.62 56.69
C SER A 11 8.21 14.31 55.33
N GLY A 12 8.37 15.64 55.30
CA GLY A 12 8.28 16.44 54.08
C GLY A 12 9.40 16.19 53.06
N ASP A 13 10.62 15.89 53.52
CA ASP A 13 11.73 15.57 52.61
C ASP A 13 11.56 14.15 52.02
N GLN A 14 11.08 13.21 52.79
CA GLN A 14 10.76 11.85 52.27
C GLN A 14 9.66 11.87 51.25
N VAL A 15 8.63 12.70 51.42
CA VAL A 15 7.55 12.87 50.41
C VAL A 15 8.09 13.51 49.16
N LYS A 16 8.99 14.49 49.25
CA LYS A 16 9.64 15.12 48.06
C LYS A 16 10.53 14.13 47.32
N PHE A 17 11.31 13.31 48.00
CA PHE A 17 12.14 12.30 47.37
C PHE A 17 11.31 11.22 46.70
N SER A 18 10.24 10.76 47.35
CA SER A 18 9.30 9.80 46.74
C SER A 18 8.63 10.36 45.50
N SER A 19 8.14 11.61 45.55
CA SER A 19 7.55 12.29 44.40
C SER A 19 8.53 12.46 43.22
N MET A 20 9.81 12.77 43.56
CA MET A 20 10.86 12.88 42.52
C MET A 20 11.19 11.51 41.94
N GLU A 21 11.24 10.46 42.75
CA GLU A 21 11.45 9.08 42.26
C GLU A 21 10.33 8.63 41.33
N ASP A 22 9.08 8.90 41.71
CA ASP A 22 7.92 8.56 40.86
C ASP A 22 7.94 9.33 39.54
N THR A 23 8.30 10.62 39.56
CA THR A 23 8.46 11.42 38.34
C THR A 23 9.56 10.86 37.44
N LEU A 24 10.72 10.50 38.00
CA LEU A 24 11.80 9.89 37.23
C LEU A 24 11.42 8.53 36.65
N ARG A 25 10.67 7.72 37.38
CA ARG A 25 10.15 6.44 36.89
C ARG A 25 9.19 6.64 35.73
N LEU A 26 8.30 7.62 35.82
CA LEU A 26 7.38 7.99 34.73
C LEU A 26 8.14 8.49 33.49
N ASP A 27 9.15 9.34 33.69
CA ASP A 27 10.00 9.83 32.60
C ASP A 27 10.76 8.70 31.89
N ILE A 28 11.33 7.77 32.66
CA ILE A 28 12.01 6.60 32.10
C ILE A 28 11.02 5.72 31.35
N ALA A 29 9.83 5.49 31.87
CA ALA A 29 8.81 4.71 31.23
C ALA A 29 8.35 5.37 29.91
N ALA A 30 8.15 6.69 29.93
CA ALA A 30 7.80 7.48 28.75
C ALA A 30 8.89 7.43 27.68
N LYS A 31 10.16 7.60 28.06
CA LYS A 31 11.30 7.50 27.12
C LYS A 31 11.45 6.09 26.55
N ASN A 32 11.28 5.06 27.36
CA ASN A 32 11.29 3.68 26.89
C ASN A 32 10.12 3.39 25.92
N GLY A 33 8.95 3.95 26.19
CA GLY A 33 7.80 3.91 25.29
C GLY A 33 8.10 4.58 23.94
N ALA A 34 8.74 5.76 23.98
CA ALA A 34 9.17 6.48 22.76
C ALA A 34 10.18 5.67 21.95
N ILE A 35 11.19 5.08 22.59
CA ILE A 35 12.19 4.23 21.92
C ILE A 35 11.51 3.06 21.20
N ARG A 36 10.59 2.35 21.86
CA ARG A 36 9.84 1.25 21.23
C ARG A 36 8.99 1.72 20.06
N SER A 37 8.37 2.89 20.19
CA SER A 37 7.57 3.50 19.15
C SER A 37 8.42 3.87 17.94
N MET A 38 9.60 4.47 18.16
CA MET A 38 10.56 4.80 17.10
C MET A 38 11.10 3.55 16.41
N THR A 39 11.42 2.49 17.16
CA THR A 39 11.85 1.20 16.58
C THR A 39 10.75 0.59 15.71
N SER A 40 9.50 0.68 16.14
CA SER A 40 8.37 0.22 15.32
C SER A 40 8.20 1.04 14.05
N ALA A 41 8.37 2.37 14.15
CA ALA A 41 8.34 3.26 13.01
C ALA A 41 9.47 2.98 12.01
N GLN A 42 10.67 2.72 12.50
CA GLN A 42 11.80 2.32 11.66
C GLN A 42 11.47 1.02 10.90
N GLY A 43 10.87 0.03 11.56
CA GLY A 43 10.44 -1.20 10.90
C GLY A 43 9.36 -0.98 9.85
N TYR A 44 8.41 -0.08 10.11
CA TYR A 44 7.40 0.33 9.13
C TYR A 44 8.04 0.99 7.89
N LEU A 45 8.93 1.95 8.11
CA LEU A 45 9.63 2.64 7.01
C LEU A 45 10.47 1.68 6.18
N LEU A 46 11.16 0.73 6.82
CA LEU A 46 11.93 -0.29 6.11
C LEU A 46 11.05 -1.20 5.26
N ALA A 47 9.91 -1.64 5.80
CA ALA A 47 8.94 -2.44 5.04
C ALA A 47 8.40 -1.65 3.83
N THR A 48 8.13 -0.35 4.03
CA THR A 48 7.69 0.55 2.97
C THR A 48 8.76 0.73 1.89
N MET A 49 10.02 0.96 2.28
CA MET A 49 11.13 1.08 1.33
C MET A 49 11.28 -0.18 0.49
N ASN A 50 11.21 -1.35 1.10
CA ASN A 50 11.28 -2.62 0.37
C ASN A 50 10.13 -2.79 -0.64
N ALA A 51 8.91 -2.36 -0.26
CA ALA A 51 7.77 -2.38 -1.18
C ALA A 51 7.95 -1.39 -2.33
N LEU A 52 8.45 -0.18 -2.06
CA LEU A 52 8.74 0.83 -3.09
C LEU A 52 9.86 0.39 -4.03
N ASP A 53 10.93 -0.20 -3.51
CA ASP A 53 12.03 -0.73 -4.34
C ASP A 53 11.54 -1.85 -5.27
N SER A 54 10.66 -2.72 -4.77
CA SER A 54 10.03 -3.77 -5.59
C SER A 54 9.10 -3.16 -6.65
N GLY A 55 8.33 -2.13 -6.28
CA GLY A 55 7.48 -1.39 -7.22
C GLY A 55 8.29 -0.69 -8.31
N ASP A 56 9.39 -0.02 -7.96
CA ASP A 56 10.31 0.62 -8.91
C ASP A 56 10.88 -0.39 -9.91
N TYR A 57 11.24 -1.58 -9.44
CA TYR A 57 11.71 -2.66 -10.32
C TYR A 57 10.65 -3.10 -11.33
N ILE A 58 9.40 -3.27 -10.89
CA ILE A 58 8.29 -3.64 -11.79
C ILE A 58 8.03 -2.52 -12.81
N LEU A 59 7.98 -1.25 -12.35
CA LEU A 59 7.78 -0.11 -13.23
C LEU A 59 8.88 0.04 -14.28
N LYS A 60 10.13 -0.23 -13.93
CA LYS A 60 11.25 -0.27 -14.89
C LYS A 60 11.04 -1.34 -15.96
N LYS A 61 10.60 -2.53 -15.57
CA LYS A 61 10.27 -3.58 -16.54
C LYS A 61 9.10 -3.20 -17.45
N LEU A 62 8.06 -2.56 -16.90
CA LEU A 62 6.95 -2.04 -17.71
C LEU A 62 7.43 -0.99 -18.70
N HIS A 63 8.30 -0.08 -18.26
CA HIS A 63 8.93 0.90 -19.14
C HIS A 63 9.72 0.24 -20.27
N ASP A 64 10.51 -0.80 -19.97
CA ASP A 64 11.29 -1.54 -20.97
C ASP A 64 10.37 -2.23 -22.00
N ILE A 65 9.23 -2.80 -21.55
CA ILE A 65 8.22 -3.37 -22.44
C ILE A 65 7.60 -2.26 -23.32
N ALA A 66 7.26 -1.11 -22.76
CA ALA A 66 6.71 0.02 -23.52
C ALA A 66 7.69 0.53 -24.58
N VAL A 67 8.98 0.62 -24.26
CA VAL A 67 10.03 0.98 -25.22
C VAL A 67 10.12 -0.06 -26.35
N GLN A 68 10.09 -1.35 -26.01
CA GLN A 68 10.10 -2.42 -27.00
C GLN A 68 8.85 -2.41 -27.89
N ALA A 69 7.68 -2.13 -27.32
CA ALA A 69 6.41 -2.05 -28.07
C ALA A 69 6.34 -0.83 -28.99
N SER A 70 7.08 0.24 -28.67
CA SER A 70 7.16 1.44 -29.52
C SER A 70 8.03 1.26 -30.78
N ASP A 71 8.76 0.14 -30.87
CA ASP A 71 9.53 -0.18 -32.08
C ASP A 71 8.60 -0.55 -33.23
N GLY A 72 8.52 0.33 -34.26
CA GLY A 72 7.65 0.17 -35.41
C GLY A 72 7.92 -1.08 -36.27
N ASN A 73 8.97 -1.85 -36.00
CA ASN A 73 9.29 -3.09 -36.72
C ASN A 73 8.71 -4.35 -36.05
N LYS A 74 7.98 -4.22 -34.95
CA LYS A 74 7.37 -5.34 -34.25
C LYS A 74 6.16 -5.91 -35.02
N THR A 75 6.10 -7.23 -35.08
CA THR A 75 4.94 -7.96 -35.59
C THR A 75 3.78 -7.91 -34.59
N THR A 76 2.56 -8.14 -35.08
CA THR A 76 1.36 -8.22 -34.24
C THR A 76 1.50 -9.27 -33.12
N ASN A 77 2.12 -10.41 -33.40
CA ASN A 77 2.33 -11.46 -32.42
C ASN A 77 3.34 -11.04 -31.34
N GLU A 78 4.40 -10.32 -31.70
CA GLU A 78 5.37 -9.78 -30.75
C GLU A 78 4.73 -8.70 -29.88
N LEU A 79 3.90 -7.82 -30.44
CA LEU A 79 3.16 -6.81 -29.69
C LEU A 79 2.17 -7.46 -28.72
N SER A 80 1.45 -8.50 -29.14
CA SER A 80 0.55 -9.25 -28.23
C SER A 80 1.30 -9.94 -27.10
N ALA A 81 2.50 -10.48 -27.35
CA ALA A 81 3.32 -11.07 -26.29
C ALA A 81 3.83 -10.02 -25.30
N LEU A 82 4.18 -8.81 -25.76
CA LEU A 82 4.58 -7.70 -24.90
C LEU A 82 3.39 -7.19 -24.07
N ASP A 83 2.20 -7.14 -24.64
CA ASP A 83 0.96 -6.75 -23.97
C ASP A 83 0.64 -7.69 -22.80
N VAL A 84 0.63 -9.00 -23.04
CA VAL A 84 0.47 -10.00 -21.97
C VAL A 84 1.55 -9.85 -20.87
N GLY A 85 2.80 -9.58 -21.28
CA GLY A 85 3.88 -9.32 -20.32
C GLY A 85 3.64 -8.07 -19.47
N ALA A 86 3.09 -7.02 -20.07
CA ALA A 86 2.75 -5.79 -19.37
C ALA A 86 1.58 -6.00 -18.40
N GLU A 87 0.55 -6.74 -18.80
CA GLU A 87 -0.59 -7.09 -17.93
C GLU A 87 -0.12 -7.85 -16.68
N ILE A 88 0.72 -8.88 -16.85
CA ILE A 88 1.27 -9.65 -15.70
C ILE A 88 2.02 -8.74 -14.73
N LEU A 89 2.82 -7.81 -15.25
CA LEU A 89 3.56 -6.86 -14.40
C LEU A 89 2.63 -5.83 -13.74
N GLY A 90 1.57 -5.41 -14.42
CA GLY A 90 0.54 -4.55 -13.86
C GLY A 90 -0.17 -5.21 -12.67
N ASP A 91 -0.56 -6.47 -12.84
CA ASP A 91 -1.16 -7.28 -11.78
C ASP A 91 -0.20 -7.48 -10.59
N GLU A 92 1.07 -7.74 -10.87
CA GLU A 92 2.10 -7.90 -9.84
C GLU A 92 2.29 -6.58 -9.06
N PHE A 93 2.28 -5.44 -9.75
CA PHE A 93 2.36 -4.12 -9.12
C PHE A 93 1.13 -3.85 -8.24
N HIS A 94 -0.06 -4.09 -8.75
CA HIS A 94 -1.30 -3.95 -7.99
C HIS A 94 -1.29 -4.82 -6.74
N LYS A 95 -0.94 -6.09 -6.88
CA LYS A 95 -0.83 -7.03 -5.76
C LYS A 95 0.20 -6.57 -4.73
N LEU A 96 1.34 -6.04 -5.17
CA LEU A 96 2.35 -5.48 -4.29
C LEU A 96 1.79 -4.29 -3.49
N MET A 97 1.11 -3.34 -4.15
CA MET A 97 0.56 -2.15 -3.50
C MET A 97 -0.55 -2.49 -2.51
N THR A 98 -1.41 -3.47 -2.83
CA THR A 98 -2.54 -3.86 -1.98
C THR A 98 -2.14 -4.81 -0.85
N SER A 99 -1.13 -5.66 -1.05
CA SER A 99 -0.70 -6.67 -0.07
C SER A 99 0.39 -6.20 0.89
N ALA A 100 1.08 -5.08 0.59
CA ALA A 100 2.15 -4.58 1.43
C ALA A 100 1.62 -4.20 2.83
N ASN A 101 2.09 -4.90 3.85
CA ASN A 101 1.64 -4.67 5.21
C ASN A 101 2.80 -4.69 6.21
N PHE A 102 2.59 -4.01 7.35
CA PHE A 102 3.47 -4.05 8.50
C PHE A 102 2.64 -4.31 9.76
N LYS A 103 2.88 -5.44 10.41
CA LYS A 103 2.14 -5.86 11.62
C LYS A 103 0.62 -5.85 11.43
N GLY A 104 0.14 -6.31 10.26
CA GLY A 104 -1.29 -6.40 9.92
C GLY A 104 -1.94 -5.08 9.53
N LYS A 105 -1.16 -4.00 9.35
CA LYS A 105 -1.65 -2.73 8.81
C LYS A 105 -1.10 -2.51 7.41
N PRO A 106 -1.90 -2.03 6.45
CA PRO A 106 -1.41 -1.72 5.12
C PRO A 106 -0.32 -0.65 5.21
N VAL A 107 0.73 -0.81 4.41
CA VAL A 107 1.81 0.17 4.30
C VAL A 107 1.33 1.40 3.54
N PHE A 108 0.59 1.17 2.46
CA PHE A 108 -0.03 2.20 1.65
C PHE A 108 -1.50 2.34 2.07
N SER A 109 -1.96 3.56 2.30
CA SER A 109 -3.34 3.82 2.69
C SER A 109 -3.84 5.12 2.08
N GLU A 110 -5.16 5.28 2.02
CA GLU A 110 -5.78 6.50 1.50
C GLU A 110 -5.40 7.76 2.30
N THR A 111 -4.97 7.59 3.55
CA THR A 111 -4.57 8.69 4.45
C THR A 111 -3.10 8.63 4.80
N ASN A 112 -2.48 9.79 5.04
CA ASN A 112 -1.05 9.88 5.43
C ASN A 112 -0.79 9.45 6.89
N THR A 113 -1.77 8.91 7.60
CA THR A 113 -1.68 8.61 9.03
C THR A 113 -1.83 7.12 9.29
N ASN A 114 -0.78 6.35 9.05
CA ASN A 114 -0.78 4.91 9.31
C ASN A 114 -0.23 4.54 10.68
N MET A 115 0.67 5.33 11.22
CA MET A 115 1.32 5.05 12.49
C MET A 115 1.55 6.32 13.29
N LYS A 116 1.28 6.24 14.60
CA LYS A 116 1.60 7.29 15.57
C LYS A 116 2.87 6.92 16.34
N ILE A 117 3.83 7.83 16.34
CA ILE A 117 5.08 7.71 17.08
C ILE A 117 5.00 8.59 18.33
N GLY A 118 4.99 7.99 19.50
CA GLY A 118 5.12 8.72 20.77
C GLY A 118 6.53 9.31 20.91
N THR A 119 6.63 10.60 21.23
CA THR A 119 7.92 11.29 21.39
C THR A 119 8.46 11.23 22.82
N GLY A 120 7.71 10.62 23.74
CA GLY A 120 8.09 10.48 25.16
C GLY A 120 7.76 11.70 26.01
N ALA A 121 7.32 12.80 25.44
CA ALA A 121 6.70 13.90 26.17
C ALA A 121 5.20 13.65 26.32
N GLN A 122 4.61 14.13 27.41
CA GLN A 122 3.19 13.90 27.67
C GLN A 122 2.33 14.37 26.47
N ASN A 123 1.55 13.46 25.93
CA ASN A 123 0.57 13.71 24.87
C ASN A 123 1.13 14.21 23.53
N THR A 124 2.41 14.00 23.23
CA THR A 124 2.99 14.35 21.95
C THR A 124 3.25 13.11 21.09
N SER A 125 2.74 13.13 19.88
CA SER A 125 2.97 12.09 18.88
C SER A 125 3.21 12.73 17.51
N ILE A 126 3.98 12.03 16.69
CA ILE A 126 4.19 12.35 15.29
C ILE A 126 3.45 11.29 14.49
N ASP A 127 2.64 11.73 13.54
CA ASP A 127 1.95 10.84 12.62
C ASP A 127 2.84 10.60 11.39
N ILE A 128 3.04 9.33 11.04
CA ILE A 128 3.74 8.93 9.83
C ILE A 128 2.86 7.99 9.02
N GLY A 129 2.97 8.10 7.71
CA GLY A 129 2.28 7.24 6.77
C GLY A 129 2.67 7.58 5.35
N ILE A 130 2.42 6.67 4.44
CA ILE A 130 2.64 6.87 3.02
C ILE A 130 1.28 6.71 2.35
N LYS A 131 0.87 7.78 1.66
CA LYS A 131 -0.37 7.76 0.87
C LYS A 131 -0.22 6.73 -0.25
N GLN A 132 -1.31 6.05 -0.55
CA GLN A 132 -1.39 5.17 -1.70
C GLN A 132 -1.06 5.95 -2.97
N VAL A 133 -0.24 5.35 -3.82
CA VAL A 133 0.06 5.91 -5.15
C VAL A 133 -1.17 5.64 -6.03
N GLU A 134 -1.61 6.66 -6.74
CA GLU A 134 -2.65 6.51 -7.78
C GLU A 134 -1.97 5.90 -9.02
N TYR A 135 -2.42 4.73 -9.44
CA TYR A 135 -1.88 3.99 -10.58
C TYR A 135 -2.98 3.37 -11.45
N ASP A 136 -4.20 3.89 -11.34
CA ASP A 136 -5.36 3.41 -12.08
C ASP A 136 -5.13 3.45 -13.61
N ASP A 137 -4.31 4.41 -14.07
CA ASP A 137 -3.92 4.50 -15.48
C ASP A 137 -2.99 3.36 -15.94
N LEU A 138 -2.28 2.71 -14.99
CA LEU A 138 -1.37 1.59 -15.27
C LEU A 138 -2.04 0.23 -15.07
N TYR A 139 -3.12 0.20 -14.32
CA TYR A 139 -3.83 -1.01 -13.94
C TYR A 139 -5.26 -0.97 -14.46
N ASP A 140 -5.55 -1.77 -15.44
CA ASP A 140 -6.90 -1.89 -15.99
C ASP A 140 -7.69 -2.93 -15.21
N HIS A 141 -8.59 -2.45 -14.35
CA HIS A 141 -9.45 -3.31 -13.55
C HIS A 141 -10.34 -4.28 -14.34
N ILE A 142 -10.57 -3.98 -15.61
CA ILE A 142 -11.41 -4.82 -16.49
C ILE A 142 -10.71 -6.14 -16.82
N ASN A 143 -9.38 -6.12 -16.83
CA ASN A 143 -8.53 -7.25 -17.23
C ASN A 143 -8.06 -8.10 -16.05
N SER A 144 -8.33 -7.70 -14.82
CA SER A 144 -7.96 -8.47 -13.64
C SER A 144 -8.99 -9.57 -13.36
N PRO A 145 -8.57 -10.84 -13.28
CA PRO A 145 -9.49 -11.93 -12.97
C PRO A 145 -10.11 -11.83 -11.56
N GLU A 146 -9.55 -10.98 -10.69
CA GLU A 146 -10.05 -10.74 -9.33
C GLU A 146 -11.09 -9.63 -9.25
N ASN A 147 -11.20 -8.77 -10.26
CA ASN A 147 -12.17 -7.71 -10.26
C ASN A 147 -13.48 -8.16 -10.91
N SER A 148 -14.48 -8.33 -10.07
CA SER A 148 -15.84 -8.52 -10.50
C SER A 148 -16.30 -7.29 -11.27
N ILE A 149 -16.35 -7.41 -12.58
CA ILE A 149 -17.08 -6.49 -13.43
C ILE A 149 -18.49 -6.41 -12.85
N THR A 150 -18.88 -5.22 -12.38
CA THR A 150 -20.14 -5.07 -11.63
C THR A 150 -21.32 -5.16 -12.61
N PRO A 151 -22.30 -6.05 -12.36
CA PRO A 151 -23.47 -6.19 -13.20
C PRO A 151 -24.25 -4.87 -13.32
N GLY A 152 -24.77 -4.58 -14.51
CA GLY A 152 -25.56 -3.38 -14.81
C GLY A 152 -24.74 -2.12 -15.11
N ILE A 153 -23.41 -2.17 -15.03
CA ILE A 153 -22.54 -1.04 -15.43
C ILE A 153 -22.14 -1.19 -16.88
N THR A 154 -22.10 -0.05 -17.58
CA THR A 154 -21.59 0.04 -18.96
C THR A 154 -20.15 0.50 -18.93
N TYR A 155 -19.28 -0.26 -19.60
CA TYR A 155 -17.85 0.02 -19.73
C TYR A 155 -17.52 0.39 -21.16
N GLU A 156 -16.53 1.23 -21.35
CA GLU A 156 -15.97 1.57 -22.65
C GLU A 156 -14.60 0.90 -22.82
N ILE A 157 -14.36 0.31 -23.97
CA ILE A 157 -13.09 -0.32 -24.30
C ILE A 157 -12.11 0.77 -24.72
N THR A 158 -11.16 1.09 -23.83
CA THR A 158 -10.16 2.13 -24.07
C THR A 158 -8.89 1.61 -24.74
N LYS A 159 -8.66 0.29 -24.69
CA LYS A 159 -7.47 -0.38 -25.26
C LYS A 159 -7.88 -1.62 -26.06
N PRO A 160 -7.03 -2.10 -27.00
CA PRO A 160 -7.28 -3.37 -27.69
C PRO A 160 -7.34 -4.53 -26.68
N LEU A 161 -8.36 -5.36 -26.77
CA LEU A 161 -8.55 -6.54 -25.93
C LEU A 161 -7.90 -7.77 -26.54
N THR A 162 -7.31 -8.63 -25.70
CA THR A 162 -6.85 -9.97 -26.07
C THR A 162 -8.04 -10.88 -26.39
N ASN A 163 -7.79 -12.03 -27.01
CA ASN A 163 -8.86 -12.97 -27.32
C ASN A 163 -9.53 -13.53 -26.04
N ASP A 164 -8.74 -13.81 -25.02
CA ASP A 164 -9.23 -14.33 -23.73
C ASP A 164 -10.10 -13.29 -23.01
N GLN A 165 -9.70 -12.02 -23.05
CA GLN A 165 -10.50 -10.91 -22.52
C GLN A 165 -11.80 -10.73 -23.28
N LYS A 166 -11.77 -10.85 -24.61
CA LYS A 166 -12.99 -10.80 -25.43
C LYS A 166 -13.93 -11.95 -25.10
N GLU A 167 -13.42 -13.16 -24.90
CA GLU A 167 -14.23 -14.31 -24.49
C GLU A 167 -14.85 -14.09 -23.10
N THR A 168 -14.08 -13.58 -22.16
CA THR A 168 -14.58 -13.26 -20.80
C THR A 168 -15.68 -12.19 -20.86
N ILE A 169 -15.49 -11.14 -21.64
CA ILE A 169 -16.50 -10.08 -21.79
C ILE A 169 -17.74 -10.63 -22.49
N LEU A 170 -17.58 -11.41 -23.56
CA LEU A 170 -18.71 -12.03 -24.27
C LEU A 170 -19.54 -12.93 -23.37
N ALA A 171 -18.91 -13.68 -22.49
CA ALA A 171 -19.60 -14.56 -21.54
C ALA A 171 -20.44 -13.80 -20.50
N ARG A 172 -20.12 -12.52 -20.23
CA ARG A 172 -20.66 -11.74 -19.11
C ARG A 172 -21.25 -10.39 -19.50
N SER A 173 -21.40 -10.10 -20.80
CA SER A 173 -21.84 -8.77 -21.25
C SER A 173 -22.91 -8.85 -22.35
N SER A 174 -23.45 -7.68 -22.68
CA SER A 174 -24.41 -7.50 -23.78
C SER A 174 -23.78 -7.60 -25.18
N ALA A 175 -22.44 -7.73 -25.28
CA ALA A 175 -21.77 -7.90 -26.56
C ALA A 175 -22.13 -9.27 -27.19
N SER A 176 -22.46 -9.30 -28.45
CA SER A 176 -22.93 -10.52 -29.16
C SER A 176 -21.81 -11.26 -29.86
N ASN A 177 -20.68 -10.62 -30.15
CA ASN A 177 -19.52 -11.25 -30.77
C ASN A 177 -18.24 -10.46 -30.55
N ALA A 178 -17.08 -11.13 -30.69
CA ALA A 178 -15.76 -10.55 -30.47
C ALA A 178 -15.40 -9.39 -31.43
N ALA A 179 -16.05 -9.30 -32.59
CA ALA A 179 -15.79 -8.22 -33.55
C ALA A 179 -16.38 -6.87 -33.09
N GLN A 180 -17.32 -6.90 -32.15
CA GLN A 180 -17.87 -5.69 -31.53
C GLN A 180 -17.01 -5.14 -30.42
N LEU A 181 -16.09 -5.94 -29.87
CA LEU A 181 -15.19 -5.56 -28.80
C LEU A 181 -13.91 -4.91 -29.34
N VAL A 182 -14.08 -3.69 -29.83
CA VAL A 182 -13.01 -2.85 -30.40
C VAL A 182 -12.86 -1.58 -29.55
N VAL A 183 -11.71 -0.95 -29.61
CA VAL A 183 -11.47 0.32 -28.92
C VAL A 183 -12.56 1.35 -29.28
N GLY A 184 -13.13 1.99 -28.26
CA GLY A 184 -14.25 2.92 -28.37
C GLY A 184 -15.63 2.26 -28.31
N ALA A 185 -15.72 0.92 -28.30
CA ALA A 185 -16.99 0.23 -28.14
C ALA A 185 -17.40 0.22 -26.65
N GLN A 186 -18.72 0.25 -26.42
CA GLN A 186 -19.30 0.12 -25.08
C GLN A 186 -20.01 -1.22 -24.94
N PHE A 187 -19.89 -1.82 -23.76
CA PHE A 187 -20.63 -3.03 -23.40
C PHE A 187 -21.18 -2.91 -21.97
N THR A 188 -22.33 -3.51 -21.75
CA THR A 188 -22.94 -3.55 -20.41
C THR A 188 -22.76 -4.95 -19.85
N VAL A 189 -22.30 -5.03 -18.61
CA VAL A 189 -22.17 -6.31 -17.91
C VAL A 189 -23.55 -6.79 -17.51
N ILE A 190 -23.89 -8.01 -17.94
CA ILE A 190 -25.10 -8.73 -17.52
C ILE A 190 -24.68 -9.83 -16.56
N ASP A 191 -25.35 -9.89 -15.41
CA ASP A 191 -25.15 -11.00 -14.48
C ASP A 191 -25.71 -12.26 -15.13
N GLN A 192 -24.82 -13.17 -15.54
CA GLN A 192 -25.25 -14.54 -15.77
C GLN A 192 -25.08 -15.26 -14.44
N ALA A 193 -26.14 -15.22 -13.63
CA ALA A 193 -26.28 -16.18 -12.55
C ALA A 193 -26.19 -17.57 -13.15
N ALA A 194 -25.20 -18.33 -12.66
CA ALA A 194 -24.97 -19.73 -13.02
C ALA A 194 -26.14 -20.62 -12.67
#